data_ec8e8186ee321f6cc5bb7bef8ad6695e
#
_entry.id   ec8e8186ee321f6cc5bb7bef8ad6695e
#
_cell.length_a   1.000
_cell.length_b   1.000
_cell.length_c   1.000
_cell.angle_alpha   90.00
_cell.angle_beta   90.00
_cell.angle_gamma   90.00
#
_symmetry.space_group_name_H-M   'P 1'
#
loop_
_entity.id
_entity.type
_entity.pdbx_description
1 polymer ?
#
loop_
_entity_poly.entity_id
_entity_poly.type
_entity_poly.pdbx_seq_one_letter_code
_entity_poly.pdbx_strand_id
1 'polypeptide(L)'
;NIVSTLKEATIKDLDDNFISLDNFEYKKDTNIFKSVGKILLKDKNQNSYEFSQIYINEKKKEIIGSNAKAFLNQEDFKIDKKNKPRIFSNTINLKENDTKFIKSAFTICNYRENDKCPPWELLASEIRHNKKNKTVYYDNAIIKIYDIPIFYLPFLAHPDPSVKRRSGFLNPSFSDTKNLGASINLPYFWAIDND
;
A
#
# COMPACT_ATOMS: atom_id res chain seq x y z
N ASN A 1 -33.88 4.95 7.64
CA ASN A 1 -34.02 4.00 6.53
C ASN A 1 -32.74 3.19 6.33
N ILE A 2 -32.83 1.87 6.61
CA ILE A 2 -31.71 0.93 6.46
C ILE A 2 -31.99 0.02 5.26
N VAL A 3 -30.99 -0.19 4.41
CA VAL A 3 -30.98 -1.22 3.36
C VAL A 3 -29.91 -2.22 3.72
N SER A 4 -30.24 -3.51 3.73
CA SER A 4 -29.28 -4.56 4.06
C SER A 4 -29.50 -5.80 3.21
N THR A 5 -28.42 -6.58 3.03
CA THR A 5 -28.49 -7.94 2.49
C THR A 5 -27.58 -8.86 3.30
N LEU A 6 -27.97 -10.13 3.37
CA LEU A 6 -27.16 -11.23 3.92
C LEU A 6 -26.65 -12.15 2.82
N LYS A 7 -26.77 -11.75 1.55
CA LYS A 7 -26.30 -12.50 0.39
C LYS A 7 -25.20 -11.70 -0.32
N GLU A 8 -24.37 -12.39 -1.05
CA GLU A 8 -23.35 -11.81 -1.90
C GLU A 8 -23.92 -10.67 -2.74
N ALA A 9 -23.23 -9.55 -2.72
CA ALA A 9 -23.61 -8.35 -3.45
C ALA A 9 -22.39 -7.74 -4.14
N THR A 10 -22.66 -7.09 -5.25
CA THR A 10 -21.67 -6.38 -6.05
C THR A 10 -22.11 -4.93 -6.22
N ILE A 11 -21.22 -4.02 -5.96
CA ILE A 11 -21.42 -2.59 -6.13
C ILE A 11 -20.38 -2.07 -7.12
N LYS A 12 -20.85 -1.34 -8.13
CA LYS A 12 -19.98 -0.59 -9.05
C LYS A 12 -20.32 0.89 -8.90
N ASP A 13 -19.30 1.73 -8.72
CA ASP A 13 -19.48 3.18 -8.70
C ASP A 13 -19.26 3.81 -10.08
N LEU A 14 -19.47 5.13 -10.16
CA LEU A 14 -19.30 5.89 -11.41
C LEU A 14 -17.83 6.06 -11.84
N ASP A 15 -16.89 5.83 -10.92
CA ASP A 15 -15.45 5.95 -11.14
C ASP A 15 -14.81 4.58 -11.50
N ASP A 16 -15.63 3.58 -11.88
CA ASP A 16 -15.20 2.21 -12.21
C ASP A 16 -14.55 1.43 -11.05
N ASN A 17 -14.78 1.85 -9.80
CA ASN A 17 -14.44 1.01 -8.66
C ASN A 17 -15.51 -0.09 -8.50
N PHE A 18 -15.06 -1.27 -8.15
CA PHE A 18 -15.87 -2.46 -8.02
C PHE A 18 -15.70 -3.06 -6.63
N ILE A 19 -16.80 -3.29 -5.91
CA ILE A 19 -16.80 -3.90 -4.58
C ILE A 19 -17.66 -5.16 -4.62
N SER A 20 -17.08 -6.30 -4.26
CA SER A 20 -17.78 -7.55 -4.00
C SER A 20 -17.72 -7.86 -2.52
N LEU A 21 -18.83 -8.28 -1.92
CA LEU A 21 -18.98 -8.49 -0.48
C LEU A 21 -20.06 -9.53 -0.17
N ASP A 22 -19.92 -10.22 0.96
CA ASP A 22 -20.85 -11.28 1.38
C ASP A 22 -22.15 -10.72 1.97
N ASN A 23 -22.11 -9.51 2.52
CA ASN A 23 -23.26 -8.84 3.14
C ASN A 23 -23.02 -7.33 3.25
N PHE A 24 -24.06 -6.57 3.47
CA PHE A 24 -23.93 -5.16 3.81
C PHE A 24 -25.11 -4.61 4.61
N GLU A 25 -24.87 -3.50 5.30
CA GLU A 25 -25.83 -2.61 5.91
C GLU A 25 -25.57 -1.18 5.44
N TYR A 26 -26.55 -0.55 4.84
CA TYR A 26 -26.47 0.85 4.39
C TYR A 26 -27.53 1.70 5.11
N LYS A 27 -27.06 2.73 5.83
CA LYS A 27 -27.89 3.72 6.53
C LYS A 27 -28.05 4.97 5.67
N LYS A 28 -29.20 5.13 5.03
CA LYS A 28 -29.49 6.27 4.13
C LYS A 28 -29.39 7.64 4.82
N ASP A 29 -29.79 7.72 6.10
CA ASP A 29 -29.83 8.98 6.86
C ASP A 29 -28.43 9.55 7.11
N THR A 30 -27.45 8.68 7.31
CA THR A 30 -26.06 9.05 7.60
C THR A 30 -25.11 8.86 6.41
N ASN A 31 -25.57 8.24 5.33
CA ASN A 31 -24.76 7.82 4.19
C ASN A 31 -23.57 6.93 4.60
N ILE A 32 -23.87 5.98 5.49
CA ILE A 32 -22.88 5.05 6.03
C ILE A 32 -23.19 3.65 5.53
N PHE A 33 -22.16 3.04 4.94
CA PHE A 33 -22.18 1.66 4.49
C PHE A 33 -21.21 0.83 5.34
N LYS A 34 -21.64 -0.36 5.74
CA LYS A 34 -20.81 -1.32 6.51
C LYS A 34 -20.94 -2.70 5.92
N SER A 35 -19.85 -3.45 5.95
CA SER A 35 -19.83 -4.87 5.62
C SER A 35 -18.81 -5.61 6.48
N VAL A 36 -19.08 -6.87 6.77
CA VAL A 36 -18.22 -7.79 7.53
C VAL A 36 -18.16 -9.12 6.80
N GLY A 37 -17.00 -9.71 6.66
CA GLY A 37 -16.78 -10.97 5.95
C GLY A 37 -15.73 -10.79 4.85
N LYS A 38 -15.83 -11.58 3.80
CA LYS A 38 -14.94 -11.46 2.65
C LYS A 38 -15.36 -10.29 1.78
N ILE A 39 -14.50 -9.29 1.70
CA ILE A 39 -14.74 -8.07 0.91
C ILE A 39 -13.58 -7.88 -0.05
N LEU A 40 -13.89 -7.71 -1.32
CA LEU A 40 -12.92 -7.45 -2.39
C LEU A 40 -13.28 -6.12 -3.05
N LEU A 41 -12.34 -5.18 -3.04
CA LEU A 41 -12.45 -3.91 -3.77
C LEU A 41 -11.40 -3.88 -4.88
N LYS A 42 -11.80 -3.50 -6.09
CA LYS A 42 -10.91 -3.17 -7.20
C LYS A 42 -11.10 -1.71 -7.57
N ASP A 43 -10.01 -0.96 -7.63
CA ASP A 43 -10.06 0.44 -8.06
C ASP A 43 -9.81 0.59 -9.58
N LYS A 44 -10.04 1.78 -10.10
CA LYS A 44 -9.84 2.13 -11.50
C LYS A 44 -8.39 1.95 -12.00
N ASN A 45 -7.42 1.95 -11.09
CA ASN A 45 -6.00 1.74 -11.40
C ASN A 45 -5.60 0.27 -11.35
N GLN A 46 -6.58 -0.64 -11.28
CA GLN A 46 -6.39 -2.10 -11.19
C GLN A 46 -5.70 -2.57 -9.89
N ASN A 47 -5.62 -1.72 -8.87
CA ASN A 47 -5.27 -2.20 -7.54
C ASN A 47 -6.43 -3.01 -6.97
N SER A 48 -6.13 -4.06 -6.23
CA SER A 48 -7.14 -4.84 -5.53
C SER A 48 -6.87 -4.84 -4.03
N TYR A 49 -7.96 -4.74 -3.26
CA TYR A 49 -7.91 -4.69 -1.81
C TYR A 49 -8.86 -5.76 -1.25
N GLU A 50 -8.35 -6.55 -0.33
CA GLU A 50 -9.14 -7.51 0.44
C GLU A 50 -9.29 -6.99 1.86
N PHE A 51 -10.48 -7.15 2.45
CA PHE A 51 -10.78 -6.73 3.82
C PHE A 51 -11.58 -7.79 4.55
N SER A 52 -11.48 -7.81 5.89
CA SER A 52 -12.40 -8.55 6.75
C SER A 52 -13.59 -7.69 7.19
N GLN A 53 -13.45 -6.38 7.19
CA GLN A 53 -14.49 -5.42 7.51
C GLN A 53 -14.24 -4.15 6.71
N ILE A 54 -15.33 -3.50 6.29
CA ILE A 54 -15.29 -2.20 5.62
C ILE A 54 -16.35 -1.27 6.19
N TYR A 55 -15.96 0.00 6.31
CA TYR A 55 -16.83 1.10 6.67
C TYR A 55 -16.63 2.21 5.63
N ILE A 56 -17.70 2.59 4.95
CA ILE A 56 -17.69 3.65 3.95
C ILE A 56 -18.54 4.80 4.43
N ASN A 57 -17.97 5.99 4.42
CA ASN A 57 -18.71 7.24 4.64
C ASN A 57 -18.73 8.03 3.34
N GLU A 58 -19.87 7.98 2.65
CA GLU A 58 -20.02 8.63 1.34
C GLU A 58 -19.86 10.16 1.42
N LYS A 59 -20.37 10.79 2.48
CA LYS A 59 -20.27 12.25 2.67
C LYS A 59 -18.82 12.70 2.81
N LYS A 60 -17.97 11.90 3.47
CA LYS A 60 -16.55 12.18 3.67
C LYS A 60 -15.68 11.61 2.55
N LYS A 61 -16.24 10.83 1.64
CA LYS A 61 -15.50 10.05 0.63
C LYS A 61 -14.37 9.25 1.27
N GLU A 62 -14.68 8.55 2.35
CA GLU A 62 -13.72 7.84 3.19
C GLU A 62 -14.11 6.37 3.30
N ILE A 63 -13.13 5.50 3.09
CA ILE A 63 -13.25 4.06 3.27
C ILE A 63 -12.25 3.63 4.35
N ILE A 64 -12.73 2.99 5.39
CA ILE A 64 -11.91 2.38 6.44
C ILE A 64 -12.08 0.87 6.35
N GLY A 65 -10.96 0.15 6.21
CA GLY A 65 -10.96 -1.31 6.14
C GLY A 65 -10.05 -1.91 7.21
N SER A 66 -10.42 -3.09 7.71
CA SER A 66 -9.64 -3.84 8.69
C SER A 66 -9.04 -5.10 8.05
N ASN A 67 -7.87 -5.53 8.56
CA ASN A 67 -7.11 -6.68 8.05
C ASN A 67 -6.92 -6.60 6.53
N ALA A 68 -6.48 -5.43 6.09
CA ALA A 68 -6.39 -5.10 4.69
C ALA A 68 -5.18 -5.78 4.02
N LYS A 69 -5.41 -6.33 2.83
CA LYS A 69 -4.36 -6.77 1.90
C LYS A 69 -4.54 -5.98 0.62
N ALA A 70 -3.61 -5.12 0.30
CA ALA A 70 -3.59 -4.37 -0.94
C ALA A 70 -2.60 -5.01 -1.93
N PHE A 71 -3.07 -5.33 -3.12
CA PHE A 71 -2.25 -5.79 -4.25
C PHE A 71 -2.20 -4.65 -5.26
N LEU A 72 -1.01 -4.10 -5.43
CA LEU A 72 -0.82 -2.91 -6.26
C LEU A 72 -0.54 -3.28 -7.71
N ASN A 73 -0.92 -2.41 -8.63
CA ASN A 73 -0.68 -2.64 -10.05
C ASN A 73 0.83 -2.70 -10.33
N GLN A 74 1.27 -3.78 -10.98
CA GLN A 74 2.68 -4.03 -11.28
C GLN A 74 3.28 -3.03 -12.27
N GLU A 75 2.47 -2.50 -13.18
CA GLU A 75 2.93 -1.58 -14.21
C GLU A 75 3.50 -0.29 -13.63
N ASP A 76 2.97 0.15 -12.48
CA ASP A 76 3.46 1.35 -11.80
C ASP A 76 4.87 1.18 -11.23
N PHE A 77 5.27 -0.05 -10.91
CA PHE A 77 6.55 -0.35 -10.25
C PHE A 77 7.69 -0.71 -11.21
N LYS A 78 7.41 -0.96 -12.49
CA LYS A 78 8.39 -1.40 -13.51
C LYS A 78 9.27 -2.57 -13.04
N ILE A 79 8.67 -3.51 -12.33
CA ILE A 79 9.33 -4.71 -11.78
C ILE A 79 9.03 -5.94 -12.62
N ASP A 80 9.80 -7.04 -12.42
CA ASP A 80 9.55 -8.32 -13.06
C ASP A 80 8.09 -8.77 -12.81
N LYS A 81 7.44 -9.34 -13.85
CA LYS A 81 6.06 -9.83 -13.79
C LYS A 81 5.82 -10.91 -12.71
N LYS A 82 6.88 -11.56 -12.25
CA LYS A 82 6.80 -12.53 -11.14
C LYS A 82 6.62 -11.85 -9.78
N ASN A 83 7.06 -10.61 -9.64
CA ASN A 83 6.94 -9.85 -8.41
C ASN A 83 5.56 -9.20 -8.30
N LYS A 84 4.97 -9.25 -7.11
CA LYS A 84 3.64 -8.69 -6.85
C LYS A 84 3.73 -7.71 -5.69
N PRO A 85 3.79 -6.40 -5.96
CA PRO A 85 3.84 -5.41 -4.91
C PRO A 85 2.55 -5.48 -4.08
N ARG A 86 2.70 -5.63 -2.76
CA ARG A 86 1.58 -5.78 -1.85
C ARG A 86 1.85 -5.16 -0.50
N ILE A 87 0.77 -4.73 0.14
CA ILE A 87 0.78 -4.17 1.49
C ILE A 87 -0.22 -4.98 2.32
N PHE A 88 0.23 -5.47 3.47
CA PHE A 88 -0.65 -5.97 4.53
C PHE A 88 -0.77 -4.88 5.59
N SER A 89 -1.96 -4.66 6.13
CA SER A 89 -2.19 -3.64 7.13
C SER A 89 -3.30 -4.04 8.08
N ASN A 90 -3.14 -3.71 9.37
CA ASN A 90 -4.23 -3.92 10.32
C ASN A 90 -5.43 -3.04 9.96
N THR A 91 -5.17 -1.81 9.53
CA THR A 91 -6.21 -0.87 9.12
C THR A 91 -5.74 -0.07 7.92
N ILE A 92 -6.62 0.11 6.96
CA ILE A 92 -6.44 1.05 5.86
C ILE A 92 -7.50 2.15 5.95
N ASN A 93 -7.09 3.38 5.65
CA ASN A 93 -7.99 4.50 5.47
C ASN A 93 -7.74 5.09 4.07
N LEU A 94 -8.71 4.92 3.18
CA LEU A 94 -8.69 5.44 1.82
C LEU A 94 -9.51 6.72 1.77
N LYS A 95 -8.88 7.80 1.36
CA LYS A 95 -9.51 9.10 1.04
C LYS A 95 -9.16 9.50 -0.39
N GLU A 96 -9.86 10.48 -0.90
CA GLU A 96 -9.66 10.98 -2.26
C GLU A 96 -8.18 11.31 -2.56
N ASN A 97 -7.52 12.05 -1.67
CA ASN A 97 -6.15 12.55 -1.86
C ASN A 97 -5.10 11.88 -0.96
N ASP A 98 -5.51 10.98 -0.08
CA ASP A 98 -4.63 10.41 0.93
C ASP A 98 -5.01 8.96 1.22
N THR A 99 -4.03 8.08 1.28
CA THR A 99 -4.23 6.70 1.70
C THR A 99 -3.30 6.39 2.85
N LYS A 100 -3.83 5.87 3.95
CA LYS A 100 -3.06 5.48 5.13
C LYS A 100 -3.18 4.01 5.40
N PHE A 101 -2.06 3.37 5.66
CA PHE A 101 -1.95 1.99 6.10
C PHE A 101 -1.33 1.98 7.50
N ILE A 102 -2.01 1.41 8.47
CA ILE A 102 -1.59 1.40 9.87
C ILE A 102 -1.13 0.01 10.27
N LYS A 103 0.03 -0.08 10.93
CA LYS A 103 0.74 -1.33 11.26
C LYS A 103 0.86 -2.22 10.03
N SER A 104 1.73 -1.81 9.15
CA SER A 104 1.81 -2.32 7.78
C SER A 104 3.10 -3.06 7.50
N ALA A 105 3.02 -4.00 6.56
CA ALA A 105 4.14 -4.67 5.94
C ALA A 105 4.04 -4.54 4.42
N PHE A 106 5.03 -3.95 3.78
CA PHE A 106 5.15 -3.83 2.33
C PHE A 106 6.24 -4.75 1.79
N THR A 107 5.98 -5.40 0.67
CA THR A 107 6.97 -6.15 -0.09
C THR A 107 6.60 -6.20 -1.58
N ILE A 108 7.59 -6.39 -2.43
CA ILE A 108 7.40 -6.72 -3.85
C ILE A 108 7.69 -8.19 -4.12
N CYS A 109 8.32 -8.90 -3.21
CA CYS A 109 8.75 -10.28 -3.38
C CYS A 109 7.63 -11.29 -3.15
N ASN A 110 7.67 -12.44 -3.82
CA ASN A 110 6.81 -13.58 -3.50
C ASN A 110 7.19 -14.19 -2.14
N TYR A 111 6.28 -15.00 -1.57
CA TYR A 111 6.61 -15.83 -0.43
C TYR A 111 7.71 -16.83 -0.80
N ARG A 112 8.53 -17.16 0.18
CA ARG A 112 9.49 -18.25 0.09
C ARG A 112 8.76 -19.60 0.17
N GLU A 113 9.45 -20.68 -0.15
CA GLU A 113 8.94 -22.04 0.02
C GLU A 113 8.40 -22.26 1.45
N ASN A 114 7.34 -23.07 1.57
CA ASN A 114 6.61 -23.32 2.81
C ASN A 114 5.98 -22.08 3.46
N ASP A 115 5.44 -21.17 2.64
CA ASP A 115 4.73 -19.94 3.07
C ASP A 115 5.52 -19.04 4.04
N LYS A 116 6.85 -19.14 4.05
CA LYS A 116 7.70 -18.26 4.84
C LYS A 116 7.59 -16.82 4.31
N CYS A 117 7.84 -15.85 5.19
CA CYS A 117 7.88 -14.44 4.85
C CYS A 117 8.74 -14.16 3.61
N PRO A 118 8.44 -13.11 2.83
CA PRO A 118 9.23 -12.73 1.66
C PRO A 118 10.70 -12.54 2.00
N PRO A 119 11.61 -12.65 1.00
CA PRO A 119 13.03 -12.42 1.21
C PRO A 119 13.36 -11.07 1.84
N TRP A 120 12.59 -10.03 1.50
CA TRP A 120 12.63 -8.75 2.20
C TRP A 120 11.24 -8.16 2.38
N GLU A 121 11.09 -7.39 3.44
CA GLU A 121 9.89 -6.63 3.74
C GLU A 121 10.23 -5.33 4.45
N LEU A 122 9.37 -4.32 4.27
CA LEU A 122 9.41 -3.07 4.99
C LEU A 122 8.19 -3.03 5.92
N LEU A 123 8.44 -3.04 7.22
CA LEU A 123 7.42 -2.84 8.23
C LEU A 123 7.35 -1.36 8.57
N ALA A 124 6.17 -0.84 8.84
CA ALA A 124 5.99 0.53 9.31
C ALA A 124 4.80 0.65 10.28
N SER A 125 4.88 1.58 11.23
CA SER A 125 3.75 1.91 12.07
C SER A 125 2.63 2.59 11.29
N GLU A 126 3.00 3.46 10.35
CA GLU A 126 2.10 4.06 9.36
C GLU A 126 2.82 4.16 8.01
N ILE A 127 2.12 3.84 6.92
CA ILE A 127 2.49 4.20 5.55
C ILE A 127 1.42 5.14 5.04
N ARG A 128 1.80 6.33 4.61
CA ARG A 128 0.89 7.32 4.08
C ARG A 128 1.27 7.70 2.66
N HIS A 129 0.36 7.46 1.72
CA HIS A 129 0.50 7.88 0.33
C HIS A 129 -0.32 9.17 0.10
N ASN A 130 0.37 10.28 -0.06
CA ASN A 130 -0.24 11.55 -0.45
C ASN A 130 -0.30 11.63 -1.98
N LYS A 131 -1.49 11.41 -2.55
CA LYS A 131 -1.71 11.39 -4.00
C LYS A 131 -1.52 12.75 -4.65
N LYS A 132 -1.82 13.84 -3.92
CA LYS A 132 -1.66 15.21 -4.42
C LYS A 132 -0.19 15.57 -4.63
N ASN A 133 0.64 15.26 -3.64
CA ASN A 133 2.08 15.52 -3.68
C ASN A 133 2.87 14.37 -4.30
N LYS A 134 2.20 13.28 -4.68
CA LYS A 134 2.81 12.06 -5.24
C LYS A 134 4.00 11.61 -4.39
N THR A 135 3.79 11.47 -3.07
CA THR A 135 4.82 11.11 -2.10
C THR A 135 4.31 10.07 -1.14
N VAL A 136 5.13 9.07 -0.88
CA VAL A 136 4.87 8.04 0.13
C VAL A 136 5.76 8.31 1.34
N TYR A 137 5.16 8.34 2.52
CA TYR A 137 5.79 8.56 3.81
C TYR A 137 5.67 7.31 4.65
N TYR A 138 6.69 7.03 5.43
CA TYR A 138 6.76 5.89 6.35
C TYR A 138 7.18 6.39 7.72
N ASP A 139 6.45 6.00 8.75
CA ASP A 139 6.79 6.28 10.13
C ASP A 139 7.24 4.98 10.82
N ASN A 140 8.37 5.04 11.54
CA ASN A 140 9.00 3.92 12.22
C ASN A 140 9.19 2.71 11.29
N ALA A 141 9.87 2.92 10.17
CA ALA A 141 10.12 1.90 9.19
C ALA A 141 11.25 0.95 9.64
N ILE A 142 11.01 -0.34 9.51
CA ILE A 142 11.99 -1.41 9.74
C ILE A 142 12.13 -2.21 8.46
N ILE A 143 13.33 -2.26 7.91
CA ILE A 143 13.64 -3.13 6.77
C ILE A 143 14.13 -4.47 7.32
N LYS A 144 13.49 -5.55 6.91
CA LYS A 144 13.89 -6.92 7.20
C LYS A 144 14.36 -7.64 5.95
N ILE A 145 15.40 -8.43 6.12
CA ILE A 145 15.89 -9.38 5.12
C ILE A 145 15.93 -10.76 5.75
N TYR A 146 15.25 -11.74 5.16
CA TYR A 146 15.09 -13.09 5.70
C TYR A 146 14.67 -13.12 7.18
N ASP A 147 13.67 -12.30 7.53
CA ASP A 147 13.10 -12.13 8.87
C ASP A 147 14.02 -11.41 9.88
N ILE A 148 15.24 -11.03 9.49
CA ILE A 148 16.19 -10.31 10.34
C ILE A 148 16.04 -8.82 10.13
N PRO A 149 15.78 -8.01 11.18
CA PRO A 149 15.75 -6.55 11.06
C PRO A 149 17.15 -6.01 10.80
N ILE A 150 17.33 -5.33 9.67
CA ILE A 150 18.63 -4.79 9.21
C ILE A 150 18.73 -3.28 9.47
N PHE A 151 17.65 -2.54 9.19
CA PHE A 151 17.60 -1.10 9.33
C PHE A 151 16.35 -0.63 10.03
N TYR A 152 16.51 0.39 10.88
CA TYR A 152 15.41 1.16 11.45
C TYR A 152 15.52 2.61 10.99
N LEU A 153 14.43 3.13 10.45
CA LEU A 153 14.30 4.50 9.97
C LEU A 153 13.10 5.13 10.69
N PRO A 154 13.32 6.09 11.61
CA PRO A 154 12.21 6.77 12.30
C PRO A 154 11.23 7.42 11.32
N PHE A 155 11.76 7.94 10.23
CA PHE A 155 11.01 8.55 9.15
C PHE A 155 11.70 8.27 7.82
N LEU A 156 10.91 7.91 6.81
CA LEU A 156 11.33 7.75 5.42
C LEU A 156 10.29 8.37 4.50
N ALA A 157 10.72 9.02 3.45
CA ALA A 157 9.82 9.48 2.40
C ALA A 157 10.47 9.29 1.03
N HIS A 158 9.66 8.89 0.06
CA HIS A 158 10.10 8.79 -1.34
C HIS A 158 8.98 9.22 -2.29
N PRO A 159 9.33 9.62 -3.53
CA PRO A 159 8.35 9.86 -4.57
C PRO A 159 7.54 8.61 -4.87
N ASP A 160 6.26 8.80 -5.23
CA ASP A 160 5.44 7.76 -5.81
C ASP A 160 6.09 7.20 -7.09
N PRO A 161 5.97 5.90 -7.39
CA PRO A 161 6.53 5.30 -8.61
C PRO A 161 6.10 5.95 -9.94
N SER A 162 4.94 6.62 -9.95
CA SER A 162 4.45 7.37 -11.12
C SER A 162 5.24 8.65 -11.43
N VAL A 163 6.06 9.12 -10.49
CA VAL A 163 6.88 10.34 -10.68
C VAL A 163 8.11 10.00 -11.49
N LYS A 164 8.22 10.54 -12.69
CA LYS A 164 9.33 10.24 -13.61
C LYS A 164 10.66 10.87 -13.17
N ARG A 165 10.63 12.07 -12.55
CA ARG A 165 11.82 12.80 -12.17
C ARG A 165 11.58 13.61 -10.90
N ARG A 166 12.37 13.36 -9.87
CA ARG A 166 12.37 14.11 -8.62
C ARG A 166 13.70 13.93 -7.90
N SER A 167 14.20 14.98 -7.25
CA SER A 167 15.36 14.89 -6.40
C SER A 167 15.17 13.90 -5.26
N GLY A 168 16.16 13.09 -4.96
CA GLY A 168 16.11 12.12 -3.88
C GLY A 168 17.29 11.16 -3.90
N PHE A 169 17.38 10.37 -2.85
CA PHE A 169 18.36 9.29 -2.78
C PHE A 169 17.99 8.17 -3.75
N LEU A 170 18.99 7.68 -4.49
CA LEU A 170 18.87 6.48 -5.31
C LEU A 170 19.15 5.24 -4.47
N ASN A 171 18.95 4.08 -5.06
CA ASN A 171 19.21 2.82 -4.38
C ASN A 171 20.65 2.73 -3.90
N PRO A 172 20.88 2.43 -2.61
CA PRO A 172 22.23 2.21 -2.11
C PRO A 172 22.84 0.98 -2.75
N SER A 173 24.12 1.04 -3.03
CA SER A 173 24.91 -0.12 -3.43
C SER A 173 25.97 -0.45 -2.40
N PHE A 174 26.18 -1.74 -2.18
CA PHE A 174 27.18 -2.27 -1.27
C PHE A 174 28.25 -2.96 -2.10
N SER A 175 29.49 -2.69 -1.81
CA SER A 175 30.61 -3.40 -2.41
C SER A 175 31.64 -3.74 -1.34
N ASP A 176 32.25 -4.90 -1.51
CA ASP A 176 33.39 -5.33 -0.69
C ASP A 176 34.56 -5.67 -1.62
N THR A 177 35.71 -5.05 -1.37
CA THR A 177 36.90 -5.25 -2.16
C THR A 177 38.07 -5.62 -1.24
N LYS A 178 38.89 -6.55 -1.69
CA LYS A 178 40.03 -7.04 -0.90
C LYS A 178 41.00 -5.93 -0.44
N ASN A 179 41.08 -4.81 -1.19
CA ASN A 179 42.01 -3.74 -0.92
C ASN A 179 41.44 -2.57 -0.13
N LEU A 180 40.10 -2.34 -0.23
CA LEU A 180 39.44 -1.19 0.37
C LEU A 180 38.41 -1.59 1.45
N GLY A 181 38.14 -2.91 1.60
CA GLY A 181 37.09 -3.41 2.51
C GLY A 181 35.69 -3.09 2.05
N ALA A 182 34.77 -3.16 3.01
CA ALA A 182 33.34 -2.91 2.75
C ALA A 182 33.07 -1.42 2.53
N SER A 183 32.33 -1.10 1.49
CA SER A 183 31.91 0.27 1.18
C SER A 183 30.42 0.34 0.87
N ILE A 184 29.80 1.47 1.23
CA ILE A 184 28.42 1.80 0.94
C ILE A 184 28.42 3.04 0.04
N ASN A 185 27.80 2.93 -1.13
CA ASN A 185 27.56 4.07 -2.00
C ASN A 185 26.08 4.45 -1.91
N LEU A 186 25.80 5.70 -1.51
CA LEU A 186 24.47 6.27 -1.38
C LEU A 186 24.32 7.45 -2.35
N PRO A 187 24.01 7.21 -3.63
CA PRO A 187 23.91 8.28 -4.60
C PRO A 187 22.67 9.15 -4.37
N TYR A 188 22.82 10.44 -4.59
CA TYR A 188 21.73 11.40 -4.55
C TYR A 188 21.51 11.98 -5.95
N PHE A 189 20.28 11.87 -6.45
CA PHE A 189 19.86 12.49 -7.69
C PHE A 189 19.29 13.89 -7.41
N TRP A 190 19.85 14.89 -8.05
CA TRP A 190 19.35 16.25 -7.96
C TRP A 190 18.71 16.64 -9.30
N ALA A 191 17.39 16.84 -9.31
CA ALA A 191 16.66 17.39 -10.44
C ALA A 191 16.81 18.91 -10.42
N ILE A 192 17.62 19.46 -11.35
CA ILE A 192 17.94 20.90 -11.41
C ILE A 192 16.84 21.67 -12.12
N ASP A 193 16.09 21.02 -13.02
CA ASP A 193 15.02 21.65 -13.80
C ASP A 193 13.78 20.75 -13.86
N ASN A 194 12.62 21.40 -13.96
CA ASN A 194 11.34 20.75 -14.24
C ASN A 194 11.14 20.73 -15.76
N ASP A 195 11.47 19.62 -16.41
CA ASP A 195 11.06 19.38 -17.79
C ASP A 195 9.57 19.03 -17.85
#